data_31f3f985f1cd606862be0a9149cf0b63
#
_entry.id   31f3f985f1cd606862be0a9149cf0b63
#
_cell.length_a   1.000
_cell.length_b   1.000
_cell.length_c   1.000
_cell.angle_alpha   90.00
_cell.angle_beta   90.00
_cell.angle_gamma   90.00
#
_symmetry.space_group_name_H-M   'P 1'
#
loop_
_entity.id
_entity.type
_entity.pdbx_description
1 polymer ?
#
loop_
_entity_poly.entity_id
_entity_poly.type
_entity_poly.pdbx_seq_one_letter_code
_entity_poly.pdbx_strand_id
1 'polypeptide(L)'
;VGHRHLVLAGIAASCLASLASAQTQTPAPPAQAPTGSIESINKIILVGDSTTATGNGWGPMFCAHHTTHPTACLNLARNGRSSGSFRAEGLWDVAQREMQVEGYREVFVLIGFGHNDQPGKPGRSTDLEIEFPENMRRYVEEIRAARATPILFTPLTRRLFEDGEVVRDLDPWADVVRRIAEETGTPLVDLNERSRTIVQALGPSVQNMMAERPASPEVSAAAAIDGETLPAETGRPDLPDTPEDLRIAKMNSRFDYTHLGEYGAKLFASVVAAEVVKAEPSIRSIIRP
;
A
#
# COMPACT_ATOMS: atom_id res chain seq x y z
N VAL A 1 -32.03 72.75 61.96
CA VAL A 1 -33.49 72.68 62.11
C VAL A 1 -33.94 71.36 61.43
N GLY A 2 -34.63 70.54 62.14
CA GLY A 2 -35.45 69.46 61.57
C GLY A 2 -35.04 68.01 61.87
N HIS A 3 -35.36 67.59 63.04
CA HIS A 3 -35.41 66.18 63.42
C HIS A 3 -36.53 65.42 62.72
N ARG A 4 -36.35 64.21 62.30
CA ARG A 4 -37.42 63.23 62.27
C ARG A 4 -36.90 61.77 62.53
N HIS A 5 -37.67 61.16 63.39
CA HIS A 5 -37.44 59.93 64.08
C HIS A 5 -37.44 58.67 63.16
N LEU A 6 -36.64 57.74 63.60
CA LEU A 6 -36.50 56.39 63.17
C LEU A 6 -37.62 55.50 63.72
N VAL A 7 -38.22 54.68 62.92
CA VAL A 7 -39.02 53.51 63.39
C VAL A 7 -38.41 52.28 62.84
N LEU A 8 -37.87 51.39 63.71
CA LEU A 8 -37.43 50.06 63.42
C LEU A 8 -38.63 49.11 63.34
N ALA A 9 -38.74 48.37 62.25
CA ALA A 9 -39.59 47.21 62.16
C ALA A 9 -38.69 45.96 61.92
N GLY A 10 -38.63 45.08 62.91
CA GLY A 10 -37.92 43.85 62.83
C GLY A 10 -38.71 42.82 62.02
N ILE A 11 -38.02 42.18 61.08
CA ILE A 11 -38.51 41.00 60.37
C ILE A 11 -37.68 39.82 60.81
N ALA A 12 -38.26 38.87 61.53
CA ALA A 12 -37.66 37.59 61.86
C ALA A 12 -37.66 36.68 60.60
N ALA A 13 -36.50 36.37 60.08
CA ALA A 13 -36.35 35.42 59.01
C ALA A 13 -36.16 33.99 59.58
N SER A 14 -37.15 33.14 59.39
CA SER A 14 -37.08 31.69 59.73
C SER A 14 -36.26 30.98 58.65
N CYS A 15 -35.07 30.54 59.00
CA CYS A 15 -34.27 29.62 58.14
C CYS A 15 -34.83 28.24 58.24
N LEU A 16 -35.51 27.76 57.16
CA LEU A 16 -35.81 26.35 56.94
C LEU A 16 -34.58 25.72 56.27
N ALA A 17 -33.84 24.92 57.01
CA ALA A 17 -32.76 24.11 56.52
C ALA A 17 -33.35 22.91 55.75
N SER A 18 -33.29 22.95 54.42
CA SER A 18 -33.57 21.81 53.57
C SER A 18 -32.40 20.84 53.61
N LEU A 19 -32.59 19.70 54.26
CA LEU A 19 -31.65 18.54 54.17
C LEU A 19 -31.77 17.95 52.76
N ALA A 20 -30.84 18.29 51.88
CA ALA A 20 -30.69 17.60 50.62
C ALA A 20 -30.02 16.25 50.86
N SER A 21 -30.80 15.18 50.70
CA SER A 21 -30.30 13.82 50.71
C SER A 21 -29.41 13.61 49.50
N ALA A 22 -28.09 13.54 49.69
CA ALA A 22 -27.15 13.16 48.68
C ALA A 22 -27.38 11.67 48.34
N GLN A 23 -28.04 11.43 47.21
CA GLN A 23 -28.10 10.08 46.64
C GLN A 23 -26.70 9.76 46.09
N THR A 24 -25.99 8.87 46.75
CA THR A 24 -24.77 8.25 46.22
C THR A 24 -25.16 7.44 44.98
N GLN A 25 -24.97 8.00 43.79
CA GLN A 25 -25.04 7.25 42.54
C GLN A 25 -23.91 6.21 42.54
N THR A 26 -24.27 4.95 42.65
CA THR A 26 -23.35 3.84 42.37
C THR A 26 -22.83 4.03 40.93
N PRO A 27 -21.51 4.04 40.68
CA PRO A 27 -21.00 4.09 39.32
C PRO A 27 -21.59 2.97 38.48
N ALA A 28 -22.14 3.28 37.33
CA ALA A 28 -22.57 2.27 36.38
C ALA A 28 -21.38 1.32 36.09
N PRO A 29 -21.59 0.01 36.02
CA PRO A 29 -20.54 -0.92 35.65
C PRO A 29 -19.96 -0.47 34.28
N PRO A 30 -18.64 -0.61 34.09
CA PRO A 30 -18.03 -0.25 32.82
C PRO A 30 -18.78 -0.98 31.70
N ALA A 31 -19.14 -0.24 30.65
CA ALA A 31 -19.78 -0.79 29.47
C ALA A 31 -18.92 -1.97 28.99
N GLN A 32 -19.47 -3.17 28.99
CA GLN A 32 -18.80 -4.32 28.42
C GLN A 32 -18.52 -3.99 26.95
N ALA A 33 -17.24 -4.09 26.58
CA ALA A 33 -16.87 -3.99 25.17
C ALA A 33 -17.74 -4.99 24.37
N PRO A 34 -18.18 -4.60 23.16
CA PRO A 34 -19.00 -5.49 22.36
C PRO A 34 -18.25 -6.81 22.15
N THR A 35 -18.83 -7.91 22.62
CA THR A 35 -18.31 -9.27 22.53
C THR A 35 -18.44 -9.88 21.12
N GLY A 36 -18.63 -9.05 20.10
CA GLY A 36 -18.48 -9.44 18.71
C GLY A 36 -16.99 -9.58 18.42
N SER A 37 -16.46 -10.80 18.46
CA SER A 37 -15.05 -11.04 18.24
C SER A 37 -14.64 -10.62 16.84
N ILE A 38 -13.78 -9.61 16.72
CA ILE A 38 -13.00 -9.30 15.53
C ILE A 38 -12.13 -10.53 15.12
N GLU A 39 -12.00 -11.52 16.00
CA GLU A 39 -11.24 -12.77 15.83
C GLU A 39 -11.55 -13.57 14.56
N SER A 40 -12.70 -13.32 13.91
CA SER A 40 -13.07 -13.93 12.64
C SER A 40 -12.55 -13.16 11.41
N ILE A 41 -12.01 -11.96 11.58
CA ILE A 41 -11.56 -11.09 10.49
C ILE A 41 -10.08 -11.32 10.23
N ASN A 42 -9.70 -11.49 8.96
CA ASN A 42 -8.32 -11.53 8.54
C ASN A 42 -7.88 -10.15 8.03
N LYS A 43 -6.59 -9.90 8.05
CA LYS A 43 -5.99 -8.66 7.56
C LYS A 43 -4.97 -8.95 6.47
N ILE A 44 -5.02 -8.16 5.39
CA ILE A 44 -4.00 -8.12 4.34
C ILE A 44 -3.38 -6.74 4.33
N ILE A 45 -2.07 -6.66 4.35
CA ILE A 45 -1.29 -5.42 4.25
C ILE A 45 -0.45 -5.49 2.99
N LEU A 46 -0.62 -4.52 2.08
CA LEU A 46 0.21 -4.38 0.88
C LEU A 46 1.34 -3.39 1.15
N VAL A 47 2.57 -3.79 0.93
CA VAL A 47 3.79 -2.99 1.08
C VAL A 47 4.56 -3.02 -0.23
N GLY A 48 4.98 -1.86 -0.72
CA GLY A 48 5.69 -1.80 -2.00
C GLY A 48 5.81 -0.38 -2.55
N ASP A 49 6.13 -0.33 -3.83
CA ASP A 49 6.32 0.90 -4.59
C ASP A 49 5.07 1.35 -5.37
N SER A 50 5.28 2.17 -6.42
CA SER A 50 4.19 2.72 -7.24
C SER A 50 3.39 1.66 -7.99
N THR A 51 3.98 0.51 -8.32
CA THR A 51 3.27 -0.56 -9.04
C THR A 51 2.21 -1.27 -8.19
N THR A 52 2.29 -1.11 -6.86
CA THR A 52 1.31 -1.60 -5.88
C THR A 52 0.46 -0.45 -5.31
N ALA A 53 0.97 0.79 -5.29
CA ALA A 53 0.37 1.92 -4.60
C ALA A 53 -0.98 2.38 -5.18
N THR A 54 -1.68 3.20 -4.39
CA THR A 54 -2.94 3.82 -4.80
C THR A 54 -2.70 4.83 -5.94
N GLY A 55 -3.48 4.69 -7.00
CA GLY A 55 -3.54 5.62 -8.13
C GLY A 55 -2.89 5.10 -9.40
N ASN A 56 -1.83 4.29 -9.33
CA ASN A 56 -1.10 3.81 -10.50
C ASN A 56 -0.49 2.41 -10.35
N GLY A 57 -0.98 1.64 -9.38
CA GLY A 57 -0.62 0.25 -9.14
C GLY A 57 -1.83 -0.68 -9.10
N TRP A 58 -1.57 -1.99 -9.00
CA TRP A 58 -2.60 -3.03 -8.95
C TRP A 58 -3.31 -3.14 -7.58
N GLY A 59 -2.67 -2.66 -6.51
CA GLY A 59 -3.13 -2.88 -5.13
C GLY A 59 -4.56 -2.41 -4.83
N PRO A 60 -5.02 -1.23 -5.26
CA PRO A 60 -6.41 -0.79 -5.04
C PRO A 60 -7.45 -1.73 -5.65
N MET A 61 -7.20 -2.22 -6.86
CA MET A 61 -8.11 -3.16 -7.54
C MET A 61 -8.12 -4.52 -6.85
N PHE A 62 -6.97 -4.98 -6.35
CA PHE A 62 -6.87 -6.17 -5.54
C PHE A 62 -7.70 -6.05 -4.26
N CYS A 63 -7.52 -5.00 -3.46
CA CYS A 63 -8.29 -4.80 -2.25
C CYS A 63 -9.81 -4.68 -2.52
N ALA A 64 -10.20 -3.98 -3.59
CA ALA A 64 -11.60 -3.73 -3.87
C ALA A 64 -12.35 -4.93 -4.45
N HIS A 65 -11.69 -5.75 -5.28
CA HIS A 65 -12.36 -6.78 -6.08
C HIS A 65 -11.96 -8.20 -5.72
N HIS A 66 -10.80 -8.41 -5.14
CA HIS A 66 -10.23 -9.74 -4.91
C HIS A 66 -10.14 -10.15 -3.44
N THR A 67 -10.61 -9.33 -2.50
CA THR A 67 -10.74 -9.72 -1.10
C THR A 67 -12.18 -10.05 -0.76
N THR A 68 -12.40 -11.05 0.10
CA THR A 68 -13.73 -11.39 0.59
C THR A 68 -14.11 -10.49 1.77
N HIS A 69 -15.42 -10.24 1.94
CA HIS A 69 -15.92 -9.63 3.17
C HIS A 69 -16.00 -10.72 4.29
N PRO A 70 -15.55 -10.47 5.52
CA PRO A 70 -15.09 -9.22 6.11
C PRO A 70 -13.55 -9.10 6.25
N THR A 71 -12.77 -9.22 5.18
CA THR A 71 -11.32 -9.06 5.21
C THR A 71 -10.92 -7.59 5.21
N ALA A 72 -10.05 -7.18 6.14
CA ALA A 72 -9.43 -5.87 6.11
C ALA A 72 -8.25 -5.86 5.11
N CYS A 73 -8.29 -5.00 4.09
CA CYS A 73 -7.19 -4.84 3.14
C CYS A 73 -6.64 -3.42 3.20
N LEU A 74 -5.37 -3.30 3.59
CA LEU A 74 -4.67 -2.04 3.78
C LEU A 74 -3.56 -1.91 2.72
N ASN A 75 -3.68 -0.94 1.83
CA ASN A 75 -2.61 -0.63 0.88
C ASN A 75 -1.72 0.49 1.42
N LEU A 76 -0.56 0.13 1.96
CA LEU A 76 0.45 1.03 2.50
C LEU A 76 1.58 1.32 1.51
N ALA A 77 1.53 0.74 0.30
CA ALA A 77 2.53 0.98 -0.75
C ALA A 77 2.61 2.46 -1.14
N ARG A 78 3.80 2.94 -1.51
CA ARG A 78 4.06 4.34 -1.82
C ARG A 78 4.85 4.51 -3.10
N ASN A 79 4.38 5.46 -3.92
CA ASN A 79 5.05 5.83 -5.17
C ASN A 79 6.50 6.24 -4.92
N GLY A 80 7.40 5.72 -5.76
CA GLY A 80 8.82 6.11 -5.76
C GLY A 80 9.65 5.52 -4.63
N ARG A 81 9.11 4.60 -3.80
CA ARG A 81 9.89 4.03 -2.68
C ARG A 81 10.60 2.76 -3.11
N SER A 82 11.83 2.65 -2.66
CA SER A 82 12.65 1.44 -2.72
C SER A 82 12.55 0.66 -1.40
N SER A 83 13.15 -0.52 -1.36
CA SER A 83 13.26 -1.33 -0.14
C SER A 83 13.93 -0.55 1.01
N GLY A 84 14.94 0.27 0.71
CA GLY A 84 15.64 1.10 1.68
C GLY A 84 14.86 2.35 2.08
N SER A 85 14.39 3.14 1.11
CA SER A 85 13.73 4.42 1.38
C SER A 85 12.38 4.25 2.08
N PHE A 86 11.64 3.16 1.84
CA PHE A 86 10.41 2.85 2.56
C PHE A 86 10.64 2.69 4.07
N ARG A 87 11.79 2.15 4.46
CA ARG A 87 12.22 2.08 5.86
C ARG A 87 12.69 3.44 6.37
N ALA A 88 13.60 4.08 5.66
CA ALA A 88 14.23 5.33 6.08
C ALA A 88 13.23 6.47 6.33
N GLU A 89 12.11 6.47 5.62
CA GLU A 89 11.04 7.45 5.77
C GLU A 89 10.00 7.09 6.86
N GLY A 90 10.20 6.00 7.62
CA GLY A 90 9.29 5.56 8.68
C GLY A 90 7.98 4.93 8.19
N LEU A 91 7.85 4.66 6.88
CA LEU A 91 6.64 4.02 6.33
C LEU A 91 6.52 2.56 6.78
N TRP A 92 7.65 1.89 6.98
CA TRP A 92 7.68 0.55 7.54
C TRP A 92 7.19 0.48 8.98
N ASP A 93 7.47 1.50 9.80
CA ASP A 93 6.97 1.57 11.18
C ASP A 93 5.43 1.64 11.23
N VAL A 94 4.81 2.23 10.20
CA VAL A 94 3.35 2.22 10.07
C VAL A 94 2.86 0.77 9.82
N ALA A 95 3.49 0.06 8.90
CA ALA A 95 3.15 -1.34 8.62
C ALA A 95 3.35 -2.25 9.83
N GLN A 96 4.44 -2.05 10.59
CA GLN A 96 4.71 -2.79 11.83
C GLN A 96 3.63 -2.56 12.89
N ARG A 97 3.18 -1.32 13.09
CA ARG A 97 2.07 -1.02 13.99
C ARG A 97 0.77 -1.66 13.54
N GLU A 98 0.49 -1.66 12.24
CA GLU A 98 -0.69 -2.30 11.70
C GLU A 98 -0.68 -3.84 11.86
N MET A 99 0.48 -4.48 11.77
CA MET A 99 0.62 -5.91 12.06
C MET A 99 0.32 -6.26 13.54
N GLN A 100 0.58 -5.32 14.45
CA GLN A 100 0.42 -5.51 15.89
C GLN A 100 -1.01 -5.19 16.40
N VAL A 101 -1.90 -4.67 15.56
CA VAL A 101 -3.28 -4.42 15.94
C VAL A 101 -3.97 -5.75 16.26
N GLU A 102 -4.44 -5.89 17.49
CA GLU A 102 -5.08 -7.08 17.98
C GLU A 102 -6.50 -7.29 17.40
N GLY A 103 -7.03 -8.51 17.51
CA GLY A 103 -8.38 -8.86 17.08
C GLY A 103 -8.49 -9.42 15.66
N TYR A 104 -7.38 -9.54 14.93
CA TYR A 104 -7.33 -10.25 13.66
C TYR A 104 -6.92 -11.71 13.87
N ARG A 105 -7.58 -12.63 13.15
CA ARG A 105 -7.24 -14.06 13.20
C ARG A 105 -5.91 -14.36 12.53
N GLU A 106 -5.71 -13.82 11.35
CA GLU A 106 -4.49 -13.94 10.56
C GLU A 106 -4.16 -12.59 9.90
N VAL A 107 -2.88 -12.29 9.81
CA VAL A 107 -2.36 -11.10 9.14
C VAL A 107 -1.39 -11.55 8.06
N PHE A 108 -1.65 -11.18 6.82
CA PHE A 108 -0.80 -11.45 5.67
C PHE A 108 -0.17 -10.14 5.20
N VAL A 109 1.13 -10.16 4.92
CA VAL A 109 1.85 -8.99 4.37
C VAL A 109 2.39 -9.35 2.99
N LEU A 110 1.81 -8.75 1.96
CA LEU A 110 2.23 -8.88 0.57
C LEU A 110 3.24 -7.78 0.29
N ILE A 111 4.49 -8.13 0.03
CA ILE A 111 5.60 -7.17 -0.05
C ILE A 111 6.45 -7.36 -1.30
N GLY A 112 6.69 -6.27 -2.05
CA GLY A 112 7.52 -6.26 -3.24
C GLY A 112 8.16 -4.91 -3.52
N PHE A 113 9.44 -4.95 -3.89
CA PHE A 113 10.26 -3.80 -4.29
C PHE A 113 11.18 -4.18 -5.46
N GLY A 114 11.90 -3.21 -6.02
CA GLY A 114 12.88 -3.42 -7.09
C GLY A 114 12.97 -2.24 -8.06
N HIS A 115 11.83 -1.67 -8.49
CA HIS A 115 11.83 -0.58 -9.47
C HIS A 115 12.62 0.64 -9.04
N ASN A 116 12.56 1.02 -7.76
CA ASN A 116 13.25 2.20 -7.25
C ASN A 116 14.59 1.86 -6.60
N ASP A 117 14.90 0.59 -6.45
CA ASP A 117 16.17 0.07 -5.95
C ASP A 117 17.27 0.16 -7.02
N GLN A 118 16.89 0.20 -8.31
CA GLN A 118 17.82 0.30 -9.44
C GLN A 118 18.75 1.50 -9.32
N PRO A 119 19.98 1.42 -9.89
CA PRO A 119 20.94 2.53 -9.93
C PRO A 119 20.37 3.81 -10.56
N GLY A 120 20.99 4.95 -10.22
CA GLY A 120 20.64 6.25 -10.81
C GLY A 120 19.40 6.93 -10.21
N LYS A 121 18.93 6.50 -9.06
CA LYS A 121 17.78 7.08 -8.35
C LYS A 121 18.22 7.67 -7.00
N PRO A 122 18.60 8.95 -6.94
CA PRO A 122 19.11 9.56 -5.71
C PRO A 122 18.19 9.34 -4.49
N GLY A 123 18.76 8.90 -3.37
CA GLY A 123 18.06 8.63 -2.11
C GLY A 123 17.13 7.40 -2.14
N ARG A 124 17.15 6.62 -3.24
CA ARG A 124 16.30 5.42 -3.40
C ARG A 124 17.08 4.19 -3.83
N SER A 125 18.09 4.35 -4.71
CA SER A 125 18.92 3.22 -5.15
C SER A 125 19.50 2.48 -3.96
N THR A 126 19.51 1.16 -4.05
CA THR A 126 20.17 0.26 -3.11
C THR A 126 21.18 -0.60 -3.86
N ASP A 127 22.23 -1.01 -3.18
CA ASP A 127 23.18 -1.98 -3.75
C ASP A 127 22.48 -3.33 -3.94
N LEU A 128 22.59 -3.89 -5.14
CA LEU A 128 21.91 -5.13 -5.53
C LEU A 128 22.41 -6.36 -4.75
N GLU A 129 23.70 -6.38 -4.41
CA GLU A 129 24.35 -7.55 -3.78
C GLU A 129 24.32 -7.48 -2.26
N ILE A 130 24.23 -6.29 -1.68
CA ILE A 130 24.35 -6.07 -0.23
C ILE A 130 23.04 -5.52 0.35
N GLU A 131 22.67 -4.29 -0.01
CA GLU A 131 21.58 -3.57 0.68
C GLU A 131 20.19 -4.12 0.33
N PHE A 132 19.93 -4.41 -0.95
CA PHE A 132 18.64 -4.92 -1.38
C PHE A 132 18.30 -6.27 -0.74
N PRO A 133 19.19 -7.30 -0.81
CA PRO A 133 18.92 -8.57 -0.16
C PRO A 133 18.83 -8.48 1.36
N GLU A 134 19.64 -7.63 2.00
CA GLU A 134 19.55 -7.40 3.45
C GLU A 134 18.19 -6.79 3.83
N ASN A 135 17.75 -5.78 3.11
CA ASN A 135 16.43 -5.17 3.34
C ASN A 135 15.30 -6.20 3.19
N MET A 136 15.32 -7.03 2.14
CA MET A 136 14.26 -8.00 1.88
C MET A 136 14.23 -9.11 2.95
N ARG A 137 15.39 -9.64 3.37
CA ARG A 137 15.45 -10.60 4.51
C ARG A 137 14.91 -9.99 5.78
N ARG A 138 15.33 -8.79 6.10
CA ARG A 138 14.88 -8.08 7.30
C ARG A 138 13.36 -7.83 7.29
N TYR A 139 12.74 -7.55 6.15
CA TYR A 139 11.29 -7.49 6.05
C TYR A 139 10.64 -8.83 6.44
N VAL A 140 11.13 -9.93 5.90
CA VAL A 140 10.61 -11.28 6.21
C VAL A 140 10.73 -11.59 7.70
N GLU A 141 11.89 -11.34 8.31
CA GLU A 141 12.14 -11.58 9.72
C GLU A 141 11.21 -10.76 10.62
N GLU A 142 11.07 -9.47 10.35
CA GLU A 142 10.24 -8.57 11.14
C GLU A 142 8.74 -8.86 11.00
N ILE A 143 8.27 -9.27 9.81
CA ILE A 143 6.89 -9.71 9.59
C ILE A 143 6.62 -10.97 10.43
N ARG A 144 7.50 -11.96 10.41
CA ARG A 144 7.36 -13.18 11.23
C ARG A 144 7.44 -12.90 12.72
N ALA A 145 8.32 -11.99 13.15
CA ALA A 145 8.40 -11.56 14.54
C ALA A 145 7.09 -10.92 15.04
N ALA A 146 6.36 -10.26 14.16
CA ALA A 146 5.01 -9.75 14.41
C ALA A 146 3.90 -10.80 14.32
N ARG A 147 4.22 -12.09 14.13
CA ARG A 147 3.29 -13.21 13.92
C ARG A 147 2.40 -13.05 12.67
N ALA A 148 2.84 -12.27 11.70
CA ALA A 148 2.21 -12.15 10.41
C ALA A 148 2.87 -13.09 9.39
N THR A 149 2.16 -13.42 8.32
CA THR A 149 2.66 -14.27 7.23
C THR A 149 3.19 -13.39 6.09
N PRO A 150 4.51 -13.41 5.80
CA PRO A 150 5.07 -12.72 4.66
C PRO A 150 4.77 -13.46 3.36
N ILE A 151 4.45 -12.73 2.30
CA ILE A 151 4.37 -13.22 0.92
C ILE A 151 5.21 -12.26 0.08
N LEU A 152 6.32 -12.77 -0.47
CA LEU A 152 7.22 -11.99 -1.29
C LEU A 152 6.72 -11.88 -2.72
N PHE A 153 6.96 -10.72 -3.33
CA PHE A 153 6.67 -10.43 -4.73
C PHE A 153 7.93 -10.01 -5.45
N THR A 154 8.22 -10.65 -6.59
CA THR A 154 9.17 -10.08 -7.53
C THR A 154 8.58 -8.83 -8.20
N PRO A 155 9.40 -7.84 -8.63
CA PRO A 155 8.89 -6.61 -9.22
C PRO A 155 8.09 -6.87 -10.50
N LEU A 156 6.97 -6.16 -10.67
CA LEU A 156 6.18 -6.19 -11.90
C LEU A 156 7.05 -5.82 -13.10
N THR A 157 7.00 -6.58 -14.21
CA THR A 157 7.79 -6.23 -15.40
C THR A 157 7.42 -4.86 -15.97
N ARG A 158 8.39 -4.15 -16.55
CA ARG A 158 8.07 -3.02 -17.41
C ARG A 158 7.52 -3.51 -18.75
N ARG A 159 6.70 -2.67 -19.37
CA ARG A 159 6.06 -2.96 -20.65
C ARG A 159 6.89 -2.42 -21.82
N LEU A 160 8.21 -2.54 -21.71
CA LEU A 160 9.19 -2.13 -22.72
C LEU A 160 9.49 -3.31 -23.64
N PHE A 161 9.58 -3.03 -24.95
CA PHE A 161 9.97 -3.99 -25.98
C PHE A 161 11.18 -3.49 -26.74
N GLU A 162 12.10 -4.39 -27.01
CA GLU A 162 13.29 -4.19 -27.83
C GLU A 162 13.46 -5.46 -28.67
N ASP A 163 13.63 -5.34 -29.96
CA ASP A 163 13.73 -6.45 -30.91
C ASP A 163 12.55 -7.46 -30.81
N GLY A 164 11.35 -6.97 -30.52
CA GLY A 164 10.14 -7.79 -30.36
C GLY A 164 10.01 -8.55 -29.04
N GLU A 165 10.96 -8.37 -28.11
CA GLU A 165 10.99 -9.04 -26.83
C GLU A 165 10.81 -8.04 -25.66
N VAL A 166 10.14 -8.47 -24.60
CA VAL A 166 9.99 -7.66 -23.38
C VAL A 166 11.35 -7.50 -22.70
N VAL A 167 11.74 -6.26 -22.45
CA VAL A 167 13.01 -5.91 -21.80
C VAL A 167 13.05 -6.48 -20.36
N ARG A 168 14.19 -7.05 -19.98
CA ARG A 168 14.40 -7.81 -18.73
C ARG A 168 15.22 -7.03 -17.69
N ASP A 169 15.07 -5.72 -17.65
CA ASP A 169 15.87 -4.83 -16.82
C ASP A 169 15.65 -4.98 -15.30
N LEU A 170 14.57 -5.65 -14.88
CA LEU A 170 14.26 -5.94 -13.48
C LEU A 170 14.62 -7.37 -13.04
N ASP A 171 15.06 -8.22 -13.97
CA ASP A 171 15.42 -9.60 -13.65
C ASP A 171 16.45 -9.72 -12.51
N PRO A 172 17.52 -8.91 -12.43
CA PRO A 172 18.48 -9.01 -11.33
C PRO A 172 17.83 -8.84 -9.94
N TRP A 173 16.89 -7.91 -9.79
CA TRP A 173 16.13 -7.72 -8.54
C TRP A 173 15.15 -8.87 -8.29
N ALA A 174 14.50 -9.36 -9.33
CA ALA A 174 13.62 -10.52 -9.24
C ALA A 174 14.38 -11.77 -8.78
N ASP A 175 15.59 -12.01 -9.30
CA ASP A 175 16.43 -13.14 -8.93
C ASP A 175 16.86 -13.10 -7.45
N VAL A 176 17.16 -11.91 -6.94
CA VAL A 176 17.43 -11.74 -5.50
C VAL A 176 16.20 -12.10 -4.67
N VAL A 177 15.00 -11.64 -5.05
CA VAL A 177 13.77 -11.97 -4.31
C VAL A 177 13.47 -13.47 -4.36
N ARG A 178 13.65 -14.14 -5.52
CA ARG A 178 13.50 -15.61 -5.66
C ARG A 178 14.44 -16.35 -4.70
N ARG A 179 15.71 -15.97 -4.69
CA ARG A 179 16.72 -16.54 -3.80
C ARG A 179 16.34 -16.37 -2.32
N ILE A 180 15.90 -15.18 -1.92
CA ILE A 180 15.49 -14.93 -0.52
C ILE A 180 14.25 -15.74 -0.15
N ALA A 181 13.29 -15.87 -1.04
CA ALA A 181 12.11 -16.69 -0.83
C ALA A 181 12.50 -18.16 -0.56
N GLU A 182 13.42 -18.70 -1.36
CA GLU A 182 13.96 -20.05 -1.18
C GLU A 182 14.75 -20.18 0.13
N GLU A 183 15.71 -19.30 0.39
CA GLU A 183 16.55 -19.28 1.60
C GLU A 183 15.72 -19.24 2.89
N THR A 184 14.63 -18.48 2.88
CA THR A 184 13.80 -18.25 4.07
C THR A 184 12.56 -19.14 4.13
N GLY A 185 12.28 -19.92 3.09
CA GLY A 185 11.05 -20.71 2.97
C GLY A 185 9.81 -19.79 2.99
N THR A 186 9.89 -18.61 2.34
CA THR A 186 8.79 -17.65 2.29
C THR A 186 7.98 -17.85 1.02
N PRO A 187 6.62 -17.87 1.10
CA PRO A 187 5.78 -17.90 -0.10
C PRO A 187 6.15 -16.80 -1.08
N LEU A 188 6.27 -17.16 -2.36
CA LEU A 188 6.68 -16.28 -3.44
C LEU A 188 5.61 -16.18 -4.53
N VAL A 189 5.24 -14.96 -4.86
CA VAL A 189 4.55 -14.63 -6.11
C VAL A 189 5.59 -14.11 -7.10
N ASP A 190 5.95 -14.92 -8.08
CA ASP A 190 6.87 -14.51 -9.16
C ASP A 190 6.14 -13.64 -10.18
N LEU A 191 5.80 -12.42 -9.74
CA LEU A 191 5.04 -11.48 -10.54
C LEU A 191 5.84 -10.97 -11.75
N ASN A 192 7.19 -10.91 -11.65
CA ASN A 192 8.05 -10.51 -12.76
C ASN A 192 7.89 -11.45 -13.95
N GLU A 193 8.11 -12.74 -13.74
CA GLU A 193 7.98 -13.76 -14.79
C GLU A 193 6.54 -13.85 -15.30
N ARG A 194 5.57 -13.84 -14.38
CA ARG A 194 4.16 -13.96 -14.76
C ARG A 194 3.67 -12.77 -15.59
N SER A 195 4.02 -11.54 -15.17
CA SER A 195 3.64 -10.34 -15.91
C SER A 195 4.39 -10.23 -17.24
N ARG A 196 5.66 -10.61 -17.28
CA ARG A 196 6.46 -10.66 -18.53
C ARG A 196 5.81 -11.57 -19.56
N THR A 197 5.43 -12.78 -19.17
CA THR A 197 4.74 -13.72 -20.06
C THR A 197 3.43 -13.12 -20.64
N ILE A 198 2.66 -12.44 -19.81
CA ILE A 198 1.42 -11.80 -20.24
C ILE A 198 1.70 -10.62 -21.18
N VAL A 199 2.62 -9.74 -20.82
CA VAL A 199 2.99 -8.57 -21.62
C VAL A 199 3.54 -8.99 -22.98
N GLN A 200 4.41 -10.02 -23.01
CA GLN A 200 4.95 -10.59 -24.24
C GLN A 200 3.84 -11.12 -25.14
N ALA A 201 2.89 -11.87 -24.59
CA ALA A 201 1.79 -12.45 -25.35
C ALA A 201 0.82 -11.38 -25.89
N LEU A 202 0.64 -10.28 -25.21
CA LEU A 202 -0.23 -9.17 -25.61
C LEU A 202 0.44 -8.24 -26.64
N GLY A 203 1.76 -8.17 -26.64
CA GLY A 203 2.54 -7.32 -27.53
C GLY A 203 2.49 -5.83 -27.21
N PRO A 204 3.34 -5.03 -27.88
CA PRO A 204 3.56 -3.62 -27.55
C PRO A 204 2.32 -2.72 -27.75
N SER A 205 1.47 -3.02 -28.71
CA SER A 205 0.25 -2.23 -28.96
C SER A 205 -0.79 -2.38 -27.85
N VAL A 206 -1.07 -3.61 -27.42
CA VAL A 206 -2.10 -3.87 -26.40
C VAL A 206 -1.61 -3.42 -25.02
N GLN A 207 -0.31 -3.61 -24.72
CA GLN A 207 0.24 -3.19 -23.43
C GLN A 207 0.17 -1.66 -23.21
N ASN A 208 0.18 -0.84 -24.29
CA ASN A 208 0.02 0.62 -24.18
C ASN A 208 -1.32 1.00 -23.53
N MET A 209 -2.36 0.18 -23.72
CA MET A 209 -3.68 0.39 -23.09
C MET A 209 -3.67 0.19 -21.58
N MET A 210 -2.62 -0.45 -21.02
CA MET A 210 -2.48 -0.68 -19.59
C MET A 210 -1.88 0.51 -18.85
N ALA A 211 -1.32 1.49 -19.57
CA ALA A 211 -0.63 2.63 -18.98
C ALA A 211 -1.59 3.58 -18.26
N GLU A 212 -1.09 4.27 -17.24
CA GLU A 212 -1.83 5.30 -16.49
C GLU A 212 -2.29 6.45 -17.41
N ARG A 213 -1.47 6.79 -18.40
CA ARG A 213 -1.76 7.82 -19.40
C ARG A 213 -1.78 7.23 -20.79
N PRO A 214 -2.62 7.75 -21.70
CA PRO A 214 -2.65 7.28 -23.08
C PRO A 214 -1.31 7.54 -23.77
N ALA A 215 -0.90 6.58 -24.61
CA ALA A 215 0.25 6.72 -25.46
C ALA A 215 0.01 7.82 -26.51
N SER A 216 1.09 8.54 -26.90
CA SER A 216 1.03 9.49 -28.00
C SER A 216 0.77 8.76 -29.34
N PRO A 217 0.34 9.48 -30.39
CA PRO A 217 0.20 8.88 -31.71
C PRO A 217 1.49 8.22 -32.23
N GLU A 218 2.65 8.81 -31.95
CA GLU A 218 3.96 8.31 -32.35
C GLU A 218 4.30 7.00 -31.63
N VAL A 219 4.10 6.95 -30.30
CA VAL A 219 4.28 5.73 -29.49
C VAL A 219 3.32 4.63 -29.95
N SER A 220 2.08 4.99 -30.24
CA SER A 220 1.07 4.03 -30.73
C SER A 220 1.41 3.49 -32.11
N ALA A 221 1.92 4.35 -33.02
CA ALA A 221 2.33 3.96 -34.35
C ALA A 221 3.56 3.03 -34.33
N ALA A 222 4.60 3.36 -33.58
CA ALA A 222 5.78 2.50 -33.41
C ALA A 222 5.39 1.11 -32.87
N ALA A 223 4.55 1.07 -31.86
CA ALA A 223 4.07 -0.20 -31.30
C ALA A 223 3.25 -1.03 -32.29
N ALA A 224 2.45 -0.39 -33.16
CA ALA A 224 1.57 -1.08 -34.09
C ALA A 224 2.28 -1.52 -35.39
N ILE A 225 3.28 -0.75 -35.85
CA ILE A 225 3.94 -0.96 -37.15
C ILE A 225 5.24 -1.74 -36.96
N ASP A 226 6.06 -1.32 -36.02
CA ASP A 226 7.42 -1.82 -35.85
C ASP A 226 7.51 -2.90 -34.76
N GLY A 227 6.51 -3.01 -33.90
CA GLY A 227 6.52 -3.92 -32.74
C GLY A 227 7.44 -3.43 -31.61
N GLU A 228 7.82 -2.15 -31.65
CA GLU A 228 8.80 -1.56 -30.73
C GLU A 228 8.17 -0.56 -29.74
N THR A 229 8.83 -0.35 -28.61
CA THR A 229 8.49 0.73 -27.69
C THR A 229 9.49 1.87 -27.82
N LEU A 230 8.98 3.06 -28.13
CA LEU A 230 9.81 4.25 -28.12
C LEU A 230 10.28 4.55 -26.69
N PRO A 231 11.46 5.18 -26.50
CA PRO A 231 11.88 5.65 -25.18
C PRO A 231 10.76 6.43 -24.51
N ALA A 232 10.48 6.12 -23.22
CA ALA A 232 9.53 6.89 -22.44
C ALA A 232 9.89 8.39 -22.54
N GLU A 233 8.90 9.26 -22.73
CA GLU A 233 9.14 10.70 -22.71
C GLU A 233 9.73 11.07 -21.35
N THR A 234 11.07 11.16 -21.30
CA THR A 234 11.79 11.60 -20.11
C THR A 234 11.62 13.10 -19.99
N GLY A 235 11.04 13.53 -18.94
CA GLY A 235 10.91 14.94 -18.61
C GLY A 235 9.76 15.14 -17.62
N ARG A 236 10.04 14.97 -16.35
CA ARG A 236 9.34 15.78 -15.36
C ARG A 236 9.59 17.22 -15.79
N PRO A 237 8.58 18.08 -15.98
CA PRO A 237 8.85 19.50 -15.96
C PRO A 237 9.64 19.79 -14.68
N ASP A 238 10.71 20.60 -14.78
CA ASP A 238 11.50 21.06 -13.64
C ASP A 238 10.58 21.88 -12.71
N LEU A 239 9.84 21.19 -11.87
CA LEU A 239 8.99 21.79 -10.88
C LEU A 239 9.72 21.71 -9.53
N PRO A 240 9.81 22.83 -8.80
CA PRO A 240 10.39 22.82 -7.46
C PRO A 240 9.62 21.89 -6.52
N ASP A 241 10.29 21.34 -5.50
CA ASP A 241 9.81 20.30 -4.60
C ASP A 241 8.78 20.81 -3.54
N THR A 242 7.79 21.60 -3.95
CA THR A 242 6.70 21.98 -3.05
C THR A 242 5.56 20.94 -3.07
N PRO A 243 4.74 20.83 -2.01
CA PRO A 243 3.56 19.95 -2.01
C PRO A 243 2.57 20.25 -3.14
N GLU A 244 2.46 21.52 -3.55
CA GLU A 244 1.65 21.96 -4.68
C GLU A 244 2.23 21.47 -6.00
N ASP A 245 3.57 21.55 -6.17
CA ASP A 245 4.28 21.10 -7.36
C ASP A 245 4.22 19.58 -7.52
N LEU A 246 4.25 18.83 -6.42
CA LEU A 246 4.03 17.38 -6.42
C LEU A 246 2.60 17.03 -6.89
N ARG A 247 1.61 17.83 -6.52
CA ARG A 247 0.22 17.68 -6.99
C ARG A 247 0.09 17.99 -8.47
N ILE A 248 0.70 19.08 -8.93
CA ILE A 248 0.74 19.50 -10.33
C ILE A 248 1.53 18.50 -11.18
N ALA A 249 2.67 18.00 -10.68
CA ALA A 249 3.48 16.97 -11.36
C ALA A 249 2.68 15.66 -11.55
N LYS A 250 1.83 15.30 -10.58
CA LYS A 250 0.93 14.14 -10.71
C LYS A 250 -0.17 14.39 -11.76
N MET A 251 -0.67 15.62 -11.88
CA MET A 251 -1.65 16.00 -12.91
C MET A 251 -1.03 16.02 -14.32
N ASN A 252 0.29 16.27 -14.40
CA ASN A 252 1.06 16.33 -15.63
C ASN A 252 1.89 15.06 -15.89
N SER A 253 1.56 13.94 -15.22
CA SER A 253 2.23 12.66 -15.50
C SER A 253 2.09 12.33 -16.99
N ARG A 254 3.23 11.95 -17.61
CA ARG A 254 3.28 11.53 -19.01
C ARG A 254 3.08 10.03 -19.12
N PHE A 255 2.85 9.56 -20.33
CA PHE A 255 2.84 8.13 -20.64
C PHE A 255 4.18 7.49 -20.24
N ASP A 256 4.12 6.34 -19.59
CA ASP A 256 5.27 5.49 -19.31
C ASP A 256 4.89 3.99 -19.36
N TYR A 257 5.90 3.15 -19.34
CA TYR A 257 5.75 1.70 -19.43
C TYR A 257 5.72 0.98 -18.08
N THR A 258 5.68 1.72 -16.97
CA THR A 258 5.74 1.17 -15.60
C THR A 258 4.39 1.27 -14.90
N HIS A 259 3.81 2.48 -14.89
CA HIS A 259 2.60 2.77 -14.12
C HIS A 259 1.34 2.31 -14.83
N LEU A 260 0.39 1.81 -14.05
CA LEU A 260 -0.84 1.17 -14.53
C LEU A 260 -2.03 2.14 -14.48
N GLY A 261 -2.76 2.21 -15.58
CA GLY A 261 -4.11 2.74 -15.59
C GLY A 261 -5.12 1.69 -15.10
N GLU A 262 -6.39 2.04 -15.12
CA GLU A 262 -7.47 1.18 -14.60
C GLU A 262 -7.47 -0.21 -15.22
N TYR A 263 -7.30 -0.31 -16.53
CA TYR A 263 -7.29 -1.59 -17.24
C TYR A 263 -6.12 -2.48 -16.79
N GLY A 264 -4.90 -1.93 -16.80
CA GLY A 264 -3.71 -2.66 -16.34
C GLY A 264 -3.78 -3.04 -14.86
N ALA A 265 -4.29 -2.14 -14.02
CA ALA A 265 -4.47 -2.40 -12.59
C ALA A 265 -5.47 -3.53 -12.33
N LYS A 266 -6.61 -3.58 -13.04
CA LYS A 266 -7.58 -4.68 -12.95
C LYS A 266 -6.98 -6.00 -13.41
N LEU A 267 -6.31 -6.02 -14.55
CA LEU A 267 -5.67 -7.22 -15.08
C LEU A 267 -4.66 -7.79 -14.08
N PHE A 268 -3.71 -6.97 -13.63
CA PHE A 268 -2.68 -7.46 -12.72
C PHE A 268 -3.18 -7.74 -11.31
N ALA A 269 -4.24 -7.08 -10.84
CA ALA A 269 -4.91 -7.46 -9.60
C ALA A 269 -5.48 -8.88 -9.66
N SER A 270 -6.12 -9.26 -10.79
CA SER A 270 -6.62 -10.63 -11.01
C SER A 270 -5.48 -11.64 -11.07
N VAL A 271 -4.39 -11.30 -11.75
CA VAL A 271 -3.18 -12.15 -11.80
C VAL A 271 -2.62 -12.35 -10.39
N VAL A 272 -2.45 -11.27 -9.64
CA VAL A 272 -1.94 -11.32 -8.25
C VAL A 272 -2.85 -12.19 -7.38
N ALA A 273 -4.17 -12.03 -7.45
CA ALA A 273 -5.10 -12.83 -6.67
C ALA A 273 -4.97 -14.33 -6.95
N ALA A 274 -4.83 -14.71 -8.21
CA ALA A 274 -4.62 -16.09 -8.60
C ALA A 274 -3.28 -16.65 -8.13
N GLU A 275 -2.20 -15.88 -8.28
CA GLU A 275 -0.84 -16.34 -7.92
C GLU A 275 -0.64 -16.36 -6.39
N VAL A 276 -1.22 -15.42 -5.63
CA VAL A 276 -1.17 -15.42 -4.16
C VAL A 276 -1.79 -16.69 -3.57
N VAL A 277 -2.94 -17.13 -4.09
CA VAL A 277 -3.60 -18.37 -3.64
C VAL A 277 -2.79 -19.61 -3.95
N LYS A 278 -1.96 -19.61 -5.01
CA LYS A 278 -1.04 -20.70 -5.33
C LYS A 278 0.17 -20.71 -4.40
N ALA A 279 0.74 -19.52 -4.15
CA ALA A 279 1.92 -19.35 -3.31
C ALA A 279 1.65 -19.64 -1.83
N GLU A 280 0.48 -19.20 -1.33
CA GLU A 280 0.05 -19.35 0.07
C GLU A 280 -1.41 -19.84 0.12
N PRO A 281 -1.65 -21.16 0.10
CA PRO A 281 -3.00 -21.72 0.05
C PRO A 281 -3.88 -21.38 1.26
N SER A 282 -3.32 -21.06 2.42
CA SER A 282 -4.10 -20.70 3.62
C SER A 282 -4.93 -19.41 3.43
N ILE A 283 -4.46 -18.50 2.54
CA ILE A 283 -5.16 -17.25 2.22
C ILE A 283 -6.42 -17.46 1.34
N ARG A 284 -6.62 -18.65 0.79
CA ARG A 284 -7.69 -18.94 -0.21
C ARG A 284 -9.09 -18.53 0.26
N SER A 285 -9.39 -18.67 1.55
CA SER A 285 -10.72 -18.36 2.09
C SER A 285 -11.07 -16.87 2.05
N ILE A 286 -10.06 -16.01 1.91
CA ILE A 286 -10.20 -14.54 1.96
C ILE A 286 -9.84 -13.86 0.63
N ILE A 287 -9.46 -14.64 -0.39
CA ILE A 287 -9.16 -14.15 -1.74
C ILE A 287 -10.19 -14.71 -2.74
N ARG A 288 -10.61 -13.84 -3.67
CA ARG A 288 -11.40 -14.19 -4.87
C ARG A 288 -10.48 -14.04 -6.08
N PRO A 289 -9.94 -15.13 -6.61
CA PRO A 289 -9.11 -15.10 -7.83
C PRO A 289 -9.85 -14.58 -9.05
#